data_7081ff901675bc76d5dc3afc4129b848
#
_entry.id   7081ff901675bc76d5dc3afc4129b848
#
_cell.length_a   1.000
_cell.length_b   1.000
_cell.length_c   1.000
_cell.angle_alpha   90.00
_cell.angle_beta   90.00
_cell.angle_gamma   90.00
#
_symmetry.space_group_name_H-M   'P 1'
#
loop_
_entity.id
_entity.type
_entity.pdbx_description
1 polymer ?
#
loop_
_entity_poly.entity_id
_entity_poly.type
_entity_poly.pdbx_seq_one_letter_code
_entity_poly.pdbx_strand_id
1 'polypeptide(L)'
;MPGLYDSFGTESFDDLYVKYELDESIPRDTVNAQELILDLLKERAETGRIYIMNIDHCNSHSSFLDKVEMSNLCQEITLPTKPIQHIDDQTGEIALCILSAINIGKIRDLSDLESLCDLTVRSLDELIDFQRYPVRAAEIATKARRSLGVGYIGLAH
;
A
#
# COMPACT_ATOMS: atom_id res chain seq x y z
N MET A 1 -14.24 -18.63 6.78
CA MET A 1 -14.50 -18.77 5.32
C MET A 1 -13.21 -19.15 4.60
N PRO A 2 -12.98 -20.46 4.34
CA PRO A 2 -11.73 -20.93 3.74
C PRO A 2 -11.53 -20.40 2.32
N GLY A 3 -10.32 -19.98 1.95
CA GLY A 3 -10.01 -19.48 0.61
C GLY A 3 -10.57 -18.11 0.24
N LEU A 4 -11.33 -17.46 1.13
CA LEU A 4 -11.89 -16.12 0.85
C LEU A 4 -10.79 -15.08 0.67
N TYR A 5 -9.69 -15.19 1.42
CA TYR A 5 -8.55 -14.30 1.29
C TYR A 5 -7.89 -14.40 -0.10
N ASP A 6 -7.84 -15.58 -0.70
CA ASP A 6 -7.21 -15.80 -2.01
C ASP A 6 -8.01 -15.11 -3.14
N SER A 7 -9.32 -14.89 -2.92
CA SER A 7 -10.20 -14.17 -3.86
C SER A 7 -10.34 -12.67 -3.54
N PHE A 8 -9.68 -12.20 -2.50
CA PHE A 8 -9.74 -10.81 -2.05
C PHE A 8 -9.36 -9.82 -3.17
N GLY A 9 -10.21 -8.80 -3.38
CA GLY A 9 -10.06 -7.83 -4.46
C GLY A 9 -10.32 -8.36 -5.88
N THR A 10 -11.07 -9.44 -6.01
CA THR A 10 -11.54 -10.01 -7.29
C THR A 10 -13.06 -10.13 -7.33
N GLU A 11 -13.64 -10.22 -8.53
CA GLU A 11 -15.08 -10.40 -8.71
C GLU A 11 -15.60 -11.69 -8.05
N SER A 12 -14.76 -12.73 -7.97
CA SER A 12 -15.13 -13.99 -7.33
C SER A 12 -15.27 -13.92 -5.81
N PHE A 13 -14.83 -12.83 -5.18
CA PHE A 13 -14.94 -12.63 -3.74
C PHE A 13 -16.40 -12.61 -3.29
N ASP A 14 -17.24 -11.83 -3.97
CA ASP A 14 -18.65 -11.66 -3.61
C ASP A 14 -19.42 -12.99 -3.75
N ASP A 15 -19.19 -13.72 -4.84
CA ASP A 15 -19.80 -15.03 -5.07
C ASP A 15 -19.41 -16.02 -3.97
N LEU A 16 -18.14 -16.05 -3.61
CA LEU A 16 -17.63 -16.94 -2.56
C LEU A 16 -18.13 -16.52 -1.17
N TYR A 17 -18.21 -15.24 -0.90
CA TYR A 17 -18.74 -14.70 0.35
C TYR A 17 -20.21 -15.09 0.53
N VAL A 18 -21.07 -14.85 -0.48
CA VAL A 18 -22.48 -15.22 -0.47
C VAL A 18 -22.66 -16.73 -0.30
N LYS A 19 -21.86 -17.54 -1.00
CA LYS A 19 -21.86 -19.00 -0.83
C LYS A 19 -21.62 -19.41 0.61
N TYR A 20 -20.65 -18.79 1.29
CA TYR A 20 -20.34 -19.08 2.70
C TYR A 20 -21.37 -18.52 3.67
N GLU A 21 -22.04 -17.41 3.33
CA GLU A 21 -23.18 -16.92 4.12
C GLU A 21 -24.36 -17.90 4.16
N LEU A 22 -24.58 -18.62 3.07
CA LEU A 22 -25.64 -19.60 2.94
C LEU A 22 -25.29 -20.99 3.51
N ASP A 23 -24.02 -21.26 3.78
CA ASP A 23 -23.53 -22.53 4.30
C ASP A 23 -23.68 -22.61 5.83
N GLU A 24 -24.70 -23.34 6.30
CA GLU A 24 -24.99 -23.51 7.72
C GLU A 24 -23.92 -24.30 8.48
N SER A 25 -23.03 -25.03 7.78
CA SER A 25 -21.95 -25.78 8.40
C SER A 25 -20.79 -24.91 8.90
N ILE A 26 -20.72 -23.66 8.42
CA ILE A 26 -19.68 -22.69 8.80
C ILE A 26 -20.11 -21.94 10.05
N PRO A 27 -19.36 -22.04 11.17
CA PRO A 27 -19.62 -21.24 12.35
C PRO A 27 -19.55 -19.74 12.02
N ARG A 28 -20.58 -18.99 12.41
CA ARG A 28 -20.68 -17.56 12.13
C ARG A 28 -21.49 -16.82 13.20
N ASP A 29 -21.16 -15.57 13.38
CA ASP A 29 -21.99 -14.61 14.08
C ASP A 29 -22.64 -13.66 13.07
N THR A 30 -23.86 -13.24 13.34
CA THR A 30 -24.57 -12.26 12.50
C THR A 30 -24.53 -10.91 13.18
N VAL A 31 -24.08 -9.89 12.46
CA VAL A 31 -24.04 -8.50 12.92
C VAL A 31 -24.95 -7.64 12.07
N ASN A 32 -25.46 -6.56 12.64
CA ASN A 32 -26.19 -5.56 11.88
C ASN A 32 -25.19 -4.74 11.05
N ALA A 33 -25.25 -4.86 9.73
CA ALA A 33 -24.31 -4.19 8.83
C ALA A 33 -24.37 -2.66 8.94
N GLN A 34 -25.56 -2.09 9.17
CA GLN A 34 -25.71 -0.64 9.34
C GLN A 34 -25.03 -0.16 10.63
N GLU A 35 -25.21 -0.87 11.73
CA GLU A 35 -24.55 -0.54 13.01
C GLU A 35 -23.04 -0.65 12.88
N LEU A 36 -22.53 -1.73 12.26
CA LEU A 36 -21.12 -1.92 12.04
C LEU A 36 -20.49 -0.78 11.23
N ILE A 37 -21.13 -0.36 10.14
CA ILE A 37 -20.65 0.77 9.33
C ILE A 37 -20.70 2.09 10.10
N LEU A 38 -21.75 2.33 10.87
CA LEU A 38 -21.87 3.55 11.68
C LEU A 38 -20.78 3.59 12.77
N ASP A 39 -20.50 2.47 13.43
CA ASP A 39 -19.45 2.39 14.45
C ASP A 39 -18.08 2.63 13.83
N LEU A 40 -17.81 2.05 12.65
CA LEU A 40 -16.57 2.27 11.90
C LEU A 40 -16.40 3.75 11.52
N LEU A 41 -17.44 4.38 10.99
CA LEU A 41 -17.39 5.79 10.59
C LEU A 41 -17.25 6.72 11.80
N LYS A 42 -17.90 6.38 12.92
CA LYS A 42 -17.79 7.12 14.19
C LYS A 42 -16.35 7.05 14.71
N GLU A 43 -15.77 5.85 14.79
CA GLU A 43 -14.39 5.67 15.24
C GLU A 43 -13.41 6.42 14.33
N ARG A 44 -13.64 6.38 13.02
CA ARG A 44 -12.85 7.15 12.06
C ARG A 44 -12.95 8.66 12.31
N ALA A 45 -14.15 9.18 12.55
CA ALA A 45 -14.36 10.61 12.80
C ALA A 45 -13.75 11.07 14.13
N GLU A 46 -13.84 10.25 15.17
CA GLU A 46 -13.36 10.57 16.51
C GLU A 46 -11.83 10.44 16.64
N THR A 47 -11.23 9.46 15.97
CA THR A 47 -9.79 9.15 16.15
C THR A 47 -8.92 9.51 14.95
N GLY A 48 -9.48 9.56 13.75
CA GLY A 48 -8.75 9.74 12.49
C GLY A 48 -7.82 8.56 12.14
N ARG A 49 -7.96 7.41 12.80
CA ARG A 49 -7.02 6.29 12.68
C ARG A 49 -7.49 5.14 11.79
N ILE A 50 -8.78 5.07 11.49
CA ILE A 50 -9.33 4.03 10.62
C ILE A 50 -9.27 4.49 9.17
N TYR A 51 -8.55 3.73 8.36
CA TYR A 51 -8.45 3.92 6.92
C TYR A 51 -9.28 2.87 6.18
N ILE A 52 -9.89 3.28 5.09
CA ILE A 52 -10.68 2.41 4.21
C ILE A 52 -9.96 2.32 2.87
N MET A 53 -9.61 1.11 2.44
CA MET A 53 -8.92 0.85 1.19
C MET A 53 -9.83 0.09 0.23
N ASN A 54 -10.06 0.65 -0.95
CA ASN A 54 -10.79 -0.02 -2.02
C ASN A 54 -9.78 -0.83 -2.85
N ILE A 55 -9.56 -2.08 -2.45
CA ILE A 55 -8.50 -2.93 -2.99
C ILE A 55 -8.70 -3.28 -4.46
N ASP A 56 -9.94 -3.44 -4.90
CA ASP A 56 -10.33 -3.66 -6.29
C ASP A 56 -9.93 -2.45 -7.16
N HIS A 57 -10.21 -1.23 -6.71
CA HIS A 57 -9.79 -0.01 -7.41
C HIS A 57 -8.26 0.13 -7.46
N CYS A 58 -7.57 -0.20 -6.36
CA CYS A 58 -6.10 -0.21 -6.35
C CYS A 58 -5.52 -1.14 -7.41
N ASN A 59 -6.12 -2.32 -7.59
CA ASN A 59 -5.64 -3.31 -8.55
C ASN A 59 -6.07 -3.00 -9.99
N SER A 60 -7.29 -2.49 -10.21
CA SER A 60 -7.77 -2.13 -11.56
C SER A 60 -7.01 -0.96 -12.18
N HIS A 61 -6.41 -0.10 -11.36
CA HIS A 61 -5.63 1.07 -11.78
C HIS A 61 -4.13 0.93 -11.48
N SER A 62 -3.67 -0.24 -11.06
CA SER A 62 -2.27 -0.51 -10.76
C SER A 62 -1.42 -0.50 -12.03
N SER A 63 -0.20 0.04 -11.93
CA SER A 63 0.84 -0.07 -12.94
C SER A 63 1.73 -1.32 -12.75
N PHE A 64 1.45 -2.14 -11.74
CA PHE A 64 2.18 -3.36 -11.44
C PHE A 64 1.50 -4.58 -12.04
N LEU A 65 2.31 -5.60 -12.37
CA LEU A 65 1.82 -6.92 -12.80
C LEU A 65 1.35 -7.75 -11.59
N ASP A 66 2.01 -7.57 -10.46
CA ASP A 66 1.66 -8.26 -9.22
C ASP A 66 0.51 -7.53 -8.51
N LYS A 67 -0.32 -8.31 -7.82
CA LYS A 67 -1.48 -7.81 -7.08
C LYS A 67 -1.06 -7.03 -5.84
N VAL A 68 -1.73 -5.91 -5.61
CA VAL A 68 -1.67 -5.15 -4.35
C VAL A 68 -2.67 -5.76 -3.37
N GLU A 69 -2.23 -6.13 -2.18
CA GLU A 69 -3.07 -6.78 -1.17
C GLU A 69 -3.20 -5.96 0.12
N MET A 70 -2.31 -5.00 0.32
CA MET A 70 -2.31 -4.13 1.50
C MET A 70 -1.63 -2.79 1.20
N SER A 71 -1.73 -1.88 2.14
CA SER A 71 -1.05 -0.59 2.12
C SER A 71 -0.18 -0.41 3.37
N ASN A 72 0.56 0.69 3.42
CA ASN A 72 1.31 1.10 4.61
C ASN A 72 0.41 1.75 5.67
N LEU A 73 1.00 2.14 6.81
CA LEU A 73 0.28 2.73 7.95
C LEU A 73 -0.59 3.94 7.57
N CYS A 74 -0.07 4.85 6.77
CA CYS A 74 -0.79 6.08 6.37
C CYS A 74 -1.61 5.92 5.07
N GLN A 75 -1.59 4.73 4.47
CA GLN A 75 -2.35 4.34 3.26
C GLN A 75 -2.01 5.13 1.98
N GLU A 76 -0.87 5.82 1.94
CA GLU A 76 -0.41 6.54 0.75
C GLU A 76 0.35 5.66 -0.25
N ILE A 77 0.75 4.43 0.15
CA ILE A 77 1.56 3.53 -0.67
C ILE A 77 0.77 2.26 -1.01
N THR A 78 0.62 1.99 -2.28
CA THR A 78 -0.02 0.78 -2.80
C THR A 78 0.95 0.02 -3.69
N LEU A 79 1.81 -0.77 -3.06
CA LEU A 79 2.82 -1.61 -3.71
C LEU A 79 2.51 -3.09 -3.49
N PRO A 80 2.81 -3.96 -4.47
CA PRO A 80 2.68 -5.40 -4.28
C PRO A 80 3.56 -5.92 -3.15
N THR A 81 3.03 -6.87 -2.41
CA THR A 81 3.73 -7.57 -1.32
C THR A 81 3.51 -9.07 -1.43
N LYS A 82 4.36 -9.86 -0.75
CA LYS A 82 4.16 -11.30 -0.60
C LYS A 82 4.36 -11.69 0.86
N PRO A 83 3.48 -12.53 1.43
CA PRO A 83 3.61 -12.96 2.82
C PRO A 83 4.98 -13.58 3.10
N ILE A 84 5.48 -13.36 4.32
CA ILE A 84 6.67 -14.04 4.83
C ILE A 84 6.26 -15.09 5.84
N GLN A 85 6.93 -16.25 5.82
CA GLN A 85 6.69 -17.33 6.80
C GLN A 85 7.55 -17.16 8.07
N HIS A 86 8.71 -16.56 7.91
CA HIS A 86 9.67 -16.25 8.98
C HIS A 86 10.59 -15.09 8.57
N ILE A 87 11.34 -14.54 9.50
CA ILE A 87 12.17 -13.35 9.30
C ILE A 87 13.22 -13.49 8.19
N ASP A 88 13.73 -14.71 8.00
CA ASP A 88 14.76 -15.04 6.99
C ASP A 88 14.19 -15.55 5.66
N ASP A 89 12.88 -15.39 5.45
CA ASP A 89 12.22 -15.84 4.22
C ASP A 89 12.84 -15.21 2.98
N GLN A 90 13.15 -16.04 1.99
CA GLN A 90 13.76 -15.64 0.72
C GLN A 90 12.74 -15.46 -0.40
N THR A 91 11.48 -15.78 -0.16
CA THR A 91 10.40 -15.78 -1.16
C THR A 91 9.35 -14.71 -0.94
N GLY A 92 9.25 -14.22 0.30
CA GLY A 92 8.35 -13.12 0.65
C GLY A 92 8.87 -11.77 0.18
N GLU A 93 7.98 -10.78 0.16
CA GLU A 93 8.28 -9.42 -0.24
C GLU A 93 7.63 -8.42 0.70
N ILE A 94 8.45 -7.57 1.33
CA ILE A 94 8.01 -6.42 2.12
C ILE A 94 8.30 -5.17 1.29
N ALA A 95 7.25 -4.52 0.81
CA ALA A 95 7.40 -3.32 0.00
C ALA A 95 7.88 -2.14 0.85
N LEU A 96 8.87 -1.42 0.35
CA LEU A 96 9.33 -0.15 0.89
C LEU A 96 9.25 0.92 -0.19
N CYS A 97 8.99 2.16 0.21
CA CYS A 97 9.07 3.32 -0.66
C CYS A 97 10.10 4.30 -0.07
N ILE A 98 11.05 4.70 -0.90
CA ILE A 98 12.08 5.67 -0.55
C ILE A 98 11.54 7.05 -0.91
N LEU A 99 11.44 7.94 0.08
CA LEU A 99 10.69 9.19 -0.02
C LEU A 99 11.58 10.42 -0.02
N SER A 100 11.21 11.41 -0.82
CA SER A 100 11.74 12.78 -0.79
C SER A 100 10.66 13.78 -1.19
N ALA A 101 10.91 15.06 -0.96
CA ALA A 101 10.04 16.13 -1.43
C ALA A 101 10.85 17.36 -1.83
N ILE A 102 10.48 17.95 -2.96
CA ILE A 102 11.08 19.20 -3.45
C ILE A 102 10.26 20.37 -2.89
N ASN A 103 10.93 21.30 -2.21
CA ASN A 103 10.28 22.51 -1.69
C ASN A 103 10.18 23.56 -2.80
N ILE A 104 9.10 23.50 -3.59
CA ILE A 104 8.84 24.41 -4.71
C ILE A 104 8.75 25.86 -4.23
N GLY A 105 8.19 26.12 -3.05
CA GLY A 105 8.11 27.47 -2.46
C GLY A 105 9.45 28.11 -2.13
N LYS A 106 10.57 27.38 -2.23
CA LYS A 106 11.94 27.89 -2.03
C LYS A 106 12.77 27.94 -3.30
N ILE A 107 12.26 27.46 -4.42
CA ILE A 107 12.93 27.54 -5.72
C ILE A 107 12.81 28.99 -6.22
N ARG A 108 13.95 29.62 -6.49
CA ARG A 108 14.00 31.00 -6.96
C ARG A 108 13.82 31.12 -8.47
N ASP A 109 14.35 30.14 -9.20
CA ASP A 109 14.26 30.04 -10.66
C ASP A 109 13.69 28.67 -11.04
N LEU A 110 12.58 28.67 -11.77
CA LEU A 110 11.94 27.43 -12.22
C LEU A 110 12.81 26.62 -13.19
N SER A 111 13.81 27.26 -13.81
CA SER A 111 14.81 26.53 -14.62
C SER A 111 15.64 25.53 -13.81
N ASP A 112 15.73 25.70 -12.50
CA ASP A 112 16.44 24.77 -11.60
C ASP A 112 15.64 23.49 -11.33
N LEU A 113 14.34 23.48 -11.65
CA LEU A 113 13.45 22.38 -11.27
C LEU A 113 13.87 21.05 -11.92
N GLU A 114 14.28 21.07 -13.18
CA GLU A 114 14.72 19.88 -13.90
C GLU A 114 15.94 19.24 -13.21
N SER A 115 16.94 20.06 -12.89
CA SER A 115 18.16 19.59 -12.22
C SER A 115 17.89 19.07 -10.81
N LEU A 116 16.96 19.72 -10.08
CA LEU A 116 16.54 19.26 -8.75
C LEU A 116 15.76 17.94 -8.80
N CYS A 117 14.92 17.75 -9.80
CA CYS A 117 14.22 16.48 -10.03
C CYS A 117 15.21 15.36 -10.33
N ASP A 118 16.14 15.60 -11.27
CA ASP A 118 17.18 14.63 -11.63
C ASP A 118 18.02 14.24 -10.40
N LEU A 119 18.51 15.23 -9.66
CA LEU A 119 19.28 15.00 -8.45
C LEU A 119 18.48 14.22 -7.40
N THR A 120 17.22 14.57 -7.20
CA THR A 120 16.35 13.91 -6.22
C THR A 120 16.14 12.44 -6.57
N VAL A 121 15.78 12.15 -7.82
CA VAL A 121 15.54 10.78 -8.28
C VAL A 121 16.81 9.94 -8.19
N ARG A 122 17.94 10.45 -8.65
CA ARG A 122 19.23 9.74 -8.55
C ARG A 122 19.65 9.48 -7.12
N SER A 123 19.49 10.47 -6.25
CA SER A 123 19.84 10.31 -4.83
C SER A 123 19.01 9.23 -4.16
N LEU A 124 17.71 9.15 -4.44
CA LEU A 124 16.83 8.11 -3.90
C LEU A 124 17.15 6.73 -4.50
N ASP A 125 17.44 6.67 -5.79
CA ASP A 125 17.80 5.42 -6.46
C ASP A 125 19.11 4.84 -5.90
N GLU A 126 20.13 5.67 -5.70
CA GLU A 126 21.39 5.27 -5.05
C GLU A 126 21.17 4.83 -3.59
N LEU A 127 20.25 5.44 -2.85
CA LEU A 127 19.92 5.03 -1.49
C LEU A 127 19.38 3.60 -1.43
N ILE A 128 18.69 3.13 -2.45
CA ILE A 128 18.20 1.74 -2.52
C ILE A 128 19.37 0.74 -2.44
N ASP A 129 20.47 1.05 -3.05
CA ASP A 129 21.64 0.17 -3.05
C ASP A 129 22.56 0.40 -1.84
N PHE A 130 22.61 1.61 -1.32
CA PHE A 130 23.48 1.98 -0.21
C PHE A 130 22.95 1.57 1.15
N GLN A 131 21.61 1.58 1.36
CA GLN A 131 21.00 1.28 2.65
C GLN A 131 21.15 -0.19 3.06
N ARG A 132 21.13 -0.43 4.36
CA ARG A 132 21.09 -1.78 4.93
C ARG A 132 19.65 -2.18 5.22
N TYR A 133 19.25 -3.33 4.72
CA TYR A 133 17.92 -3.87 4.94
C TYR A 133 17.90 -4.76 6.20
N PRO A 134 16.95 -4.54 7.13
CA PRO A 134 16.87 -5.33 8.36
C PRO A 134 16.39 -6.76 8.12
N VAL A 135 15.63 -6.98 7.02
CA VAL A 135 15.10 -8.28 6.61
C VAL A 135 15.25 -8.50 5.11
N ARG A 136 15.51 -9.74 4.73
CA ARG A 136 15.78 -10.10 3.33
C ARG A 136 14.59 -9.81 2.41
N ALA A 137 13.37 -10.07 2.84
CA ALA A 137 12.16 -9.80 2.06
C ALA A 137 12.01 -8.31 1.66
N ALA A 138 12.46 -7.38 2.50
CA ALA A 138 12.46 -5.96 2.19
C ALA A 138 13.51 -5.61 1.13
N GLU A 139 14.70 -6.20 1.22
CA GLU A 139 15.75 -6.01 0.21
C GLU A 139 15.31 -6.53 -1.17
N ILE A 140 14.73 -7.74 -1.22
CA ILE A 140 14.24 -8.37 -2.45
C ILE A 140 13.21 -7.47 -3.13
N ALA A 141 12.16 -7.07 -2.41
CA ALA A 141 11.08 -6.25 -2.95
C ALA A 141 11.59 -4.88 -3.42
N THR A 142 12.41 -4.21 -2.60
CA THR A 142 12.89 -2.86 -2.88
C THR A 142 13.83 -2.82 -4.08
N LYS A 143 14.80 -3.73 -4.14
CA LYS A 143 15.75 -3.80 -5.28
C LYS A 143 15.09 -4.27 -6.57
N ALA A 144 14.08 -5.13 -6.49
CA ALA A 144 13.36 -5.60 -7.68
C ALA A 144 12.51 -4.50 -8.34
N ARG A 145 11.85 -3.65 -7.54
CA ARG A 145 10.91 -2.64 -8.05
C ARG A 145 11.46 -1.22 -8.06
N ARG A 146 12.43 -0.91 -7.19
CA ARG A 146 13.06 0.41 -7.04
C ARG A 146 12.03 1.55 -6.92
N SER A 147 11.00 1.33 -6.11
CA SER A 147 9.88 2.28 -5.97
C SER A 147 10.33 3.53 -5.23
N LEU A 148 10.12 4.69 -5.84
CA LEU A 148 10.45 6.01 -5.30
C LEU A 148 9.18 6.83 -5.12
N GLY A 149 9.13 7.61 -4.04
CA GLY A 149 8.10 8.60 -3.82
C GLY A 149 8.71 9.99 -3.80
N VAL A 150 8.54 10.75 -4.86
CA VAL A 150 9.00 12.14 -4.96
C VAL A 150 7.80 13.07 -4.95
N GLY A 151 7.63 13.77 -3.86
CA GLY A 151 6.58 14.78 -3.71
C GLY A 151 7.08 16.20 -3.92
N TYR A 152 6.18 17.14 -3.73
CA TYR A 152 6.51 18.57 -3.68
C TYR A 152 5.75 19.24 -2.55
N ILE A 153 6.34 20.26 -1.94
CA ILE A 153 5.76 21.07 -0.88
C ILE A 153 5.86 22.56 -1.22
N GLY A 154 5.02 23.36 -0.56
CA GLY A 154 5.04 24.82 -0.77
C GLY A 154 4.45 25.29 -2.09
N LEU A 155 3.59 24.49 -2.75
CA LEU A 155 2.97 24.83 -4.02
C LEU A 155 1.96 26.01 -3.89
N ALA A 156 1.36 26.17 -2.70
CA ALA A 156 0.36 27.20 -2.44
C ALA A 156 0.94 28.56 -2.03
N HIS A 157 2.25 28.74 -2.04
CA HIS A 157 2.94 29.99 -1.66
C HIS A 157 3.39 30.80 -2.86
#